data_29234a181224cad092f231e5aba0fc53
#
_entry.id   29234a181224cad092f231e5aba0fc53
#
_cell.length_a   1.000
_cell.length_b   1.000
_cell.length_c   1.000
_cell.angle_alpha   90.00
_cell.angle_beta   90.00
_cell.angle_gamma   90.00
#
_symmetry.space_group_name_H-M   'P 1'
#
loop_
_entity.id
_entity.type
_entity.pdbx_description
1 polymer ?
#
loop_
_entity_poly.entity_id
_entity_poly.type
_entity_poly.pdbx_seq_one_letter_code
_entity_poly.pdbx_strand_id
1 'polypeptide(L)'
;WNPWLGCYLAVHSLDLSGKIVARTAPEPWGPWSAPVELYQVRRSHPARLPYPQLIYAGKEHPALAREGGRVIYITYIEFEEYYPHLLEITLA
;
A
#
# COMPACT_ATOMS: atom_id res chain seq x y z
N TRP A 1 12.59 -7.14 -2.57
CA TRP A 1 13.66 -6.24 -3.02
C TRP A 1 13.16 -5.28 -4.09
N ASN A 2 13.48 -4.02 -3.96
CA ASN A 2 13.13 -3.00 -4.96
C ASN A 2 14.41 -2.46 -5.60
N PRO A 3 14.69 -2.78 -6.89
CA PRO A 3 15.90 -2.35 -7.56
C PRO A 3 16.01 -0.83 -7.72
N TRP A 4 14.90 -0.12 -7.88
CA TRP A 4 14.89 1.33 -8.01
C TRP A 4 15.37 2.02 -6.74
N LEU A 5 14.92 1.52 -5.58
CA LEU A 5 15.32 2.06 -4.28
C LEU A 5 16.65 1.49 -3.79
N GLY A 6 17.07 0.34 -4.30
CA GLY A 6 18.26 -0.33 -3.83
C GLY A 6 18.15 -0.88 -2.42
N CYS A 7 16.95 -1.25 -2.00
CA CYS A 7 16.68 -1.80 -0.66
C CYS A 7 15.40 -2.62 -0.67
N TYR A 8 15.12 -3.27 0.46
CA TYR A 8 13.86 -3.98 0.63
C TYR A 8 12.73 -2.99 0.92
N LEU A 9 11.58 -3.25 0.33
CA LEU A 9 10.39 -2.42 0.44
C LEU A 9 9.24 -3.26 0.98
N ALA A 10 8.62 -2.80 2.05
CA ALA A 10 7.39 -3.38 2.58
C ALA A 10 6.26 -2.37 2.44
N VAL A 11 5.17 -2.79 1.82
CA VAL A 11 3.98 -1.97 1.64
C VAL A 11 2.84 -2.63 2.41
N HIS A 12 2.14 -1.87 3.23
CA HIS A 12 1.04 -2.40 4.02
C HIS A 12 0.04 -1.30 4.39
N SER A 13 -1.13 -1.73 4.83
CA SER A 13 -2.09 -0.82 5.46
C SER A 13 -1.61 -0.52 6.87
N LEU A 14 -1.61 0.74 7.28
CA LEU A 14 -1.14 1.12 8.62
C LEU A 14 -2.15 0.70 9.69
N ASP A 15 -3.42 0.88 9.39
CA ASP A 15 -4.53 0.48 10.25
C ASP A 15 -5.74 0.24 9.34
N LEU A 16 -6.95 0.46 9.83
CA LEU A 16 -8.17 0.30 9.02
C LEU A 16 -8.66 1.63 8.43
N SER A 17 -7.87 2.69 8.54
CA SER A 17 -8.26 4.04 8.11
C SER A 17 -8.07 4.30 6.62
N GLY A 18 -7.37 3.42 5.91
CA GLY A 18 -7.09 3.59 4.50
C GLY A 18 -5.73 4.20 4.19
N LYS A 19 -4.86 4.37 5.19
CA LYS A 19 -3.48 4.77 4.93
C LYS A 19 -2.68 3.58 4.42
N ILE A 20 -2.07 3.75 3.26
CA ILE A 20 -1.14 2.78 2.69
C ILE A 20 0.25 3.36 2.83
N VAL A 21 1.12 2.63 3.51
CA VAL A 21 2.46 3.10 3.87
C VAL A 21 3.52 2.16 3.36
N ALA A 22 4.73 2.69 3.24
CA ALA A 22 5.92 1.92 2.90
C ALA A 22 6.95 2.03 4.00
N ARG A 23 7.68 0.94 4.20
CA ARG A 23 8.89 0.90 5.03
C ARG A 23 10.00 0.31 4.21
N THR A 24 11.22 0.76 4.45
CA THR A 24 12.40 0.26 3.75
C THR A 24 13.40 -0.32 4.73
N ALA A 25 14.20 -1.26 4.26
CA ALA A 25 15.26 -1.87 5.06
C ALA A 25 16.41 -2.32 4.16
N PRO A 26 17.66 -2.30 4.67
CA PRO A 26 18.79 -2.82 3.91
C PRO A 26 18.80 -4.34 3.80
N GLU A 27 18.15 -5.03 4.74
CA GLU A 27 18.07 -6.49 4.81
C GLU A 27 16.62 -6.93 5.02
N PRO A 28 16.25 -8.19 4.67
CA PRO A 28 14.85 -8.64 4.84
C PRO A 28 14.35 -8.61 6.28
N TRP A 29 15.25 -8.71 7.25
CA TRP A 29 14.90 -8.66 8.67
C TRP A 29 14.97 -7.25 9.27
N GLY A 30 15.35 -6.25 8.46
CA GLY A 30 15.46 -4.87 8.94
C GLY A 30 16.92 -4.42 9.13
N PRO A 31 17.13 -3.33 9.89
CA PRO A 31 16.11 -2.53 10.57
C PRO A 31 15.17 -1.82 9.61
N TRP A 32 13.89 -1.85 9.92
CA TRP A 32 12.87 -1.20 9.08
C TRP A 32 12.72 0.27 9.44
N SER A 33 12.56 1.11 8.42
CA SER A 33 12.32 2.54 8.59
C SER A 33 10.97 2.82 9.25
N ALA A 34 10.78 4.07 9.70
CA ALA A 34 9.46 4.56 10.04
C ALA A 34 8.56 4.51 8.80
N PRO A 35 7.24 4.36 8.95
CA PRO A 35 6.34 4.32 7.81
C PRO A 35 6.29 5.65 7.08
N VAL A 36 6.30 5.58 5.74
CA VAL A 36 6.11 6.72 4.86
C VAL A 36 4.77 6.53 4.16
N GLU A 37 3.90 7.53 4.25
CA GLU A 37 2.59 7.47 3.61
C GLU A 37 2.76 7.50 2.09
N LEU A 38 2.23 6.50 1.40
CA LEU A 38 2.19 6.45 -0.05
C LEU A 38 0.86 6.97 -0.58
N TYR A 39 -0.22 6.64 0.07
CA TYR A 39 -1.55 6.97 -0.39
C TYR A 39 -2.55 6.93 0.76
N GLN A 40 -3.47 7.88 0.74
CA GLN A 40 -4.63 7.87 1.64
C GLN A 40 -5.86 7.54 0.81
N VAL A 41 -6.42 6.36 1.03
CA VAL A 41 -7.63 5.94 0.33
C VAL A 41 -8.80 6.80 0.78
N ARG A 42 -9.53 7.32 -0.18
CA ARG A 42 -10.76 8.07 0.07
C ARG A 42 -11.95 7.14 -0.19
N ARG A 43 -12.99 7.31 0.62
CA ARG A 43 -14.21 6.52 0.46
C ARG A 43 -14.81 6.74 -0.92
N SER A 44 -15.08 5.66 -1.64
CA SER A 44 -15.69 5.71 -2.97
C SER A 44 -17.19 5.98 -2.91
N HIS A 45 -17.83 5.62 -1.78
CA HIS A 45 -19.27 5.70 -1.60
C HIS A 45 -19.61 6.38 -0.28
N PRO A 46 -20.81 7.00 -0.16
CA PRO A 46 -21.29 7.47 1.13
C PRO A 46 -21.36 6.35 2.15
N ALA A 47 -21.15 6.68 3.41
CA ALA A 47 -21.26 5.69 4.49
C ALA A 47 -22.66 5.09 4.52
N ARG A 48 -22.75 3.77 4.36
CA ARG A 48 -24.01 3.02 4.43
C ARG A 48 -24.26 2.44 5.80
N LEU A 49 -23.20 2.32 6.60
CA LEU A 49 -23.24 1.62 7.87
C LEU A 49 -22.89 2.60 8.99
N PRO A 50 -23.41 2.36 10.19
CA PRO A 50 -23.22 3.27 11.31
C PRO A 50 -21.85 3.15 11.98
N TYR A 51 -20.87 2.54 11.33
CA TYR A 51 -19.51 2.39 11.85
C TYR A 51 -18.49 2.93 10.85
N PRO A 52 -17.24 3.17 11.30
CA PRO A 52 -16.21 3.73 10.43
C PRO A 52 -15.93 2.87 9.21
N GLN A 53 -15.56 3.52 8.12
CA GLN A 53 -15.09 2.83 6.93
C GLN A 53 -13.89 1.96 7.28
N LEU A 54 -13.91 0.71 6.82
CA LEU A 54 -12.80 -0.22 7.00
C LEU A 54 -12.10 -0.41 5.66
N ILE A 55 -10.83 -0.04 5.60
CA ILE A 55 -9.97 -0.23 4.43
C ILE A 55 -8.75 -1.00 4.88
N TYR A 56 -8.48 -2.13 4.24
CA TYR A 56 -7.48 -3.06 4.71
C TYR A 56 -6.82 -3.85 3.58
N ALA A 57 -5.89 -4.71 3.95
CA ALA A 57 -5.19 -5.61 3.03
C ALA A 57 -4.40 -4.89 1.94
N GLY A 58 -3.80 -3.74 2.26
CA GLY A 58 -2.87 -3.08 1.37
C GLY A 58 -1.68 -4.00 1.08
N LYS A 59 -1.49 -4.35 -0.19
CA LYS A 59 -0.44 -5.30 -0.59
C LYS A 59 0.15 -4.92 -1.93
N GLU A 60 1.47 -4.85 -1.99
CA GLU A 60 2.20 -4.68 -3.24
C GLU A 60 2.25 -5.99 -4.03
N HIS A 61 2.18 -5.86 -5.36
CA HIS A 61 2.34 -6.98 -6.29
C HIS A 61 3.62 -6.79 -7.09
N PRO A 62 4.78 -7.25 -6.59
CA PRO A 62 6.08 -7.02 -7.24
C PRO A 62 6.16 -7.56 -8.66
N ALA A 63 5.42 -8.63 -8.97
CA ALA A 63 5.40 -9.20 -10.32
C ALA A 63 4.84 -8.24 -11.37
N LEU A 64 4.08 -7.22 -10.96
CA LEU A 64 3.51 -6.23 -11.87
C LEU A 64 4.40 -4.99 -12.00
N ALA A 65 5.42 -4.84 -11.15
CA ALA A 65 6.25 -3.65 -11.12
C ALA A 65 6.90 -3.36 -12.48
N ARG A 66 7.05 -2.08 -12.80
CA ARG A 66 7.69 -1.62 -14.04
C ARG A 66 8.81 -0.63 -13.73
N GLU A 67 9.63 -0.34 -14.74
CA GLU A 67 10.75 0.60 -14.67
C GLU A 67 11.70 0.26 -13.51
N GLY A 68 12.02 -1.04 -13.36
CA GLY A 68 12.96 -1.49 -12.35
C GLY A 68 12.50 -1.29 -10.91
N GLY A 69 11.18 -1.27 -10.68
CA GLY A 69 10.62 -1.07 -9.35
C GLY A 69 10.25 0.37 -9.03
N ARG A 70 10.43 1.29 -9.99
CA ARG A 70 10.00 2.67 -9.81
C ARG A 70 8.49 2.80 -9.84
N VAL A 71 7.81 2.02 -10.69
CA VAL A 71 6.34 1.97 -10.75
C VAL A 71 5.89 0.70 -10.07
N ILE A 72 5.14 0.84 -9.00
CA ILE A 72 4.64 -0.28 -8.21
C ILE A 72 3.11 -0.32 -8.22
N TYR A 73 2.57 -1.51 -8.00
CA TYR A 73 1.13 -1.75 -8.01
C TYR A 73 0.70 -2.34 -6.68
N ILE A 74 -0.37 -1.77 -6.12
CA ILE A 74 -0.87 -2.10 -4.79
C ILE A 74 -2.36 -2.36 -4.88
N THR A 75 -2.84 -3.43 -4.25
CA THR A 75 -4.27 -3.67 -4.09
C THR A 75 -4.69 -3.42 -2.65
N TYR A 76 -5.93 -3.01 -2.45
CA TYR A 76 -6.54 -2.86 -1.13
C TYR A 76 -8.02 -3.16 -1.22
N ILE A 77 -8.66 -3.37 -0.07
CA ILE A 77 -10.08 -3.72 0.00
C ILE A 77 -10.83 -2.67 0.83
N GLU A 78 -11.96 -2.18 0.29
CA GLU A 78 -12.95 -1.44 1.06
C GLU A 78 -14.03 -2.43 1.50
N PHE A 79 -14.24 -2.54 2.80
CA PHE A 79 -15.13 -3.55 3.39
C PHE A 79 -16.53 -3.50 2.80
N GLU A 80 -17.09 -2.32 2.58
CA GLU A 80 -18.46 -2.18 2.06
C GLU A 80 -18.63 -2.74 0.66
N GLU A 81 -17.59 -2.66 -0.18
CA GLU A 81 -17.62 -3.18 -1.54
C GLU A 81 -17.17 -4.63 -1.62
N TYR A 82 -16.22 -4.98 -0.78
CA TYR A 82 -15.67 -6.32 -0.65
C TYR A 82 -15.03 -6.87 -1.92
N TYR A 83 -14.38 -6.00 -2.70
CA TYR A 83 -13.53 -6.41 -3.83
C TYR A 83 -12.27 -5.53 -3.89
N PRO A 84 -11.18 -6.03 -4.51
CA PRO A 84 -9.92 -5.28 -4.51
C PRO A 84 -9.94 -4.10 -5.48
N HIS A 85 -9.29 -3.03 -5.05
CA HIS A 85 -8.94 -1.89 -5.89
C HIS A 85 -7.46 -1.96 -6.22
N LEU A 86 -7.08 -1.47 -7.41
CA LEU A 86 -5.70 -1.44 -7.85
C LEU A 86 -5.19 0.00 -7.91
N LEU A 87 -4.03 0.23 -7.31
CA LEU A 87 -3.31 1.50 -7.38
C LEU A 87 -2.03 1.34 -8.17
N GLU A 88 -1.72 2.33 -9.00
CA GLU A 88 -0.41 2.49 -9.60
C GLU A 88 0.29 3.66 -8.91
N ILE A 89 1.49 3.42 -8.38
CA ILE A 89 2.27 4.46 -7.71
C ILE A 89 3.65 4.54 -8.37
N THR A 90 4.03 5.76 -8.74
CA THR A 90 5.37 6.04 -9.27
C THR A 90 6.21 6.63 -8.15
N LEU A 91 7.31 5.97 -7.83
CA LEU A 91 8.26 6.45 -6.82
C LEU A 91 9.13 7.55 -7.40
N ALA A 92 9.46 8.50 -6.56
CA ALA A 92 10.30 9.63 -6.97
C ALA A 92 11.76 9.23 -7.25
#